data_69addc741d728c116b3e23decb064e3e
#
_entry.id   69addc741d728c116b3e23decb064e3e
#
_cell.length_a   1.000
_cell.length_b   1.000
_cell.length_c   1.000
_cell.angle_alpha   90.00
_cell.angle_beta   90.00
_cell.angle_gamma   90.00
#
_symmetry.space_group_name_H-M   'P 1'
#
loop_
_entity.id
_entity.type
_entity.pdbx_description
1 polymer ?
#
loop_
_entity_poly.entity_id
_entity_poly.type
_entity_poly.pdbx_seq_one_letter_code
_entity_poly.pdbx_strand_id
1 'polypeptide(L)'
;MLIAVAFFGVLGLGIRLASIRSSLWLDEFSTLWAVESGFGDMLRRVPTVMGQSPFYYAFAWASIHLFGESELALRLPSLLAVAGASLVIGYAAKELGGLKAAVWASVLFWLAYTAIWASVDARPYGLALFFAAVAVLGFIRACTAGRTRDRALWIGGAAGLIWAHYIFAPFLGGLAAAYLLRPTLRSRYSPARAFADLGAIALLVLPAGVQMAAILRAPRAQAWMFQSSPLAVIGLVAPFGLGAWLPVRPKRTDVEVALRASLWLATAAQFAALVVVTTAGANVLDSRYGDVVVVSVVVLAGDTMARLRRSEVLAPLMVYATVTGLTLVATRQLLGSLSGAGFQEWREAVLALRPQVARAGGAPVLYRSGNAEDDLGPPGVIRWPATLAPLRSPGETPLAWNVVLLTYRWHSDARSQYFAEQLTRRLEPEPVVFLLCLSSAEPGANRYCGNVVSWIETTWPGRFQGQSLGTFRFLTVMRFDRRR
;
A
#
# COMPACT_ATOMS: atom_id res chain seq x y z
N MET A 1 -2.33 28.06 17.81
CA MET A 1 -1.70 27.33 16.69
C MET A 1 -0.73 26.26 17.19
N LEU A 2 0.31 26.59 17.98
CA LEU A 2 1.28 25.58 18.48
C LEU A 2 0.63 24.44 19.26
N ILE A 3 -0.32 24.73 20.16
CA ILE A 3 -1.05 23.70 20.92
C ILE A 3 -1.81 22.74 20.00
N ALA A 4 -2.50 23.27 18.98
CA ALA A 4 -3.20 22.42 18.01
C ALA A 4 -2.24 21.55 17.21
N VAL A 5 -1.12 22.10 16.77
CA VAL A 5 -0.08 21.33 16.05
C VAL A 5 0.49 20.22 16.94
N ALA A 6 0.81 20.53 18.19
CA ALA A 6 1.30 19.54 19.14
C ALA A 6 0.25 18.44 19.39
N PHE A 7 -1.01 18.83 19.62
CA PHE A 7 -2.11 17.88 19.81
C PHE A 7 -2.28 16.94 18.62
N PHE A 8 -2.39 17.46 17.39
CA PHE A 8 -2.53 16.64 16.19
C PHE A 8 -1.27 15.85 15.87
N GLY A 9 -0.09 16.39 16.19
CA GLY A 9 1.19 15.68 16.08
C GLY A 9 1.21 14.43 16.98
N VAL A 10 0.85 14.61 18.25
CA VAL A 10 0.79 13.51 19.25
C VAL A 10 -0.30 12.51 18.88
N LEU A 11 -1.50 12.97 18.49
CA LEU A 11 -2.58 12.09 18.06
C LEU A 11 -2.17 11.22 16.86
N GLY A 12 -1.63 11.83 15.81
CA GLY A 12 -1.18 11.08 14.62
C GLY A 12 -0.02 10.14 14.90
N LEU A 13 0.88 10.49 15.83
CA LEU A 13 1.94 9.60 16.31
C LEU A 13 1.36 8.43 17.10
N GLY A 14 0.44 8.69 18.01
CA GLY A 14 -0.22 7.66 18.82
C GLY A 14 -0.92 6.60 17.98
N ILE A 15 -1.65 7.02 16.93
CA ILE A 15 -2.29 6.11 15.96
C ILE A 15 -1.23 5.21 15.29
N ARG A 16 -0.11 5.76 14.86
CA ARG A 16 0.96 5.00 14.21
C ARG A 16 1.64 4.02 15.16
N LEU A 17 1.95 4.45 16.37
CA LEU A 17 2.57 3.61 17.39
C LEU A 17 1.66 2.44 17.81
N ALA A 18 0.35 2.65 17.86
CA ALA A 18 -0.62 1.58 18.11
C ALA A 18 -0.65 0.56 16.98
N SER A 19 -0.43 1.01 15.74
CA SER A 19 -0.57 0.16 14.54
C SER A 19 0.73 -0.51 14.10
N ILE A 20 1.90 0.06 14.42
CA ILE A 20 3.18 -0.35 13.82
C ILE A 20 3.64 -1.77 14.23
N ARG A 21 3.12 -2.28 15.34
CA ARG A 21 3.41 -3.64 15.86
C ARG A 21 2.28 -4.62 15.58
N SER A 22 1.26 -4.24 14.82
CA SER A 22 0.17 -5.14 14.45
C SER A 22 0.68 -6.27 13.55
N SER A 23 -0.07 -7.39 13.48
CA SER A 23 0.24 -8.50 12.58
C SER A 23 0.54 -8.00 11.17
N LEU A 24 1.53 -8.60 10.52
CA LEU A 24 1.79 -8.36 9.10
C LEU A 24 0.60 -8.87 8.29
N TRP A 25 0.30 -8.20 7.19
CA TRP A 25 -0.64 -8.69 6.20
C TRP A 25 0.11 -9.27 4.98
N LEU A 26 -0.60 -9.89 4.09
CA LEU A 26 -0.06 -10.71 3.02
C LEU A 26 1.07 -10.06 2.20
N ASP A 27 0.87 -8.80 1.77
CA ASP A 27 1.90 -8.09 0.99
C ASP A 27 3.14 -7.76 1.83
N GLU A 28 2.99 -7.55 3.13
CA GLU A 28 4.12 -7.32 4.04
C GLU A 28 4.91 -8.60 4.31
N PHE A 29 4.23 -9.76 4.39
CA PHE A 29 4.93 -11.05 4.42
C PHE A 29 5.73 -11.31 3.15
N SER A 30 5.21 -10.90 2.00
CA SER A 30 5.95 -10.94 0.75
C SER A 30 7.18 -10.02 0.79
N THR A 31 7.05 -8.84 1.41
CA THR A 31 8.18 -7.93 1.64
C THR A 31 9.20 -8.58 2.57
N LEU A 32 8.79 -9.12 3.72
CA LEU A 32 9.66 -9.81 4.67
C LEU A 32 10.44 -10.93 3.98
N TRP A 33 9.75 -11.81 3.26
CA TRP A 33 10.39 -12.90 2.50
C TRP A 33 11.40 -12.38 1.47
N ALA A 34 11.11 -11.26 0.82
CA ALA A 34 12.02 -10.70 -0.17
C ALA A 34 13.31 -10.18 0.46
N VAL A 35 13.25 -9.65 1.70
CA VAL A 35 14.36 -8.95 2.36
C VAL A 35 15.03 -9.73 3.49
N GLU A 36 14.49 -10.86 3.93
CA GLU A 36 15.04 -11.68 5.04
C GLU A 36 16.42 -12.29 4.74
N SER A 37 16.71 -12.50 3.47
CA SER A 37 17.95 -13.10 3.00
C SER A 37 19.00 -12.04 2.61
N GLY A 38 20.08 -12.46 1.97
CA GLY A 38 21.13 -11.55 1.51
C GLY A 38 20.65 -10.49 0.52
N PHE A 39 21.38 -9.36 0.43
CA PHE A 39 21.05 -8.24 -0.47
C PHE A 39 20.92 -8.68 -1.93
N GLY A 40 21.78 -9.59 -2.40
CA GLY A 40 21.71 -10.15 -3.75
C GLY A 40 20.43 -10.97 -4.00
N ASP A 41 19.91 -11.65 -2.99
CA ASP A 41 18.64 -12.36 -3.07
C ASP A 41 17.48 -11.39 -3.19
N MET A 42 17.48 -10.33 -2.40
CA MET A 42 16.49 -9.26 -2.49
C MET A 42 16.44 -8.66 -3.91
N LEU A 43 17.59 -8.35 -4.51
CA LEU A 43 17.67 -7.81 -5.87
C LEU A 43 17.10 -8.75 -6.93
N ARG A 44 17.15 -10.07 -6.71
CA ARG A 44 16.57 -11.08 -7.61
C ARG A 44 15.08 -11.30 -7.34
N ARG A 45 14.68 -11.44 -6.08
CA ARG A 45 13.32 -11.78 -5.66
C ARG A 45 12.32 -10.67 -5.97
N VAL A 46 12.68 -9.41 -5.72
CA VAL A 46 11.74 -8.29 -5.85
C VAL A 46 11.24 -8.11 -7.30
N PRO A 47 12.10 -8.00 -8.33
CA PRO A 47 11.61 -7.85 -9.69
C PRO A 47 10.84 -9.07 -10.21
N THR A 48 11.29 -10.27 -9.85
CA THR A 48 10.76 -11.52 -10.43
C THR A 48 9.47 -12.00 -9.75
N VAL A 49 9.34 -11.79 -8.43
CA VAL A 49 8.20 -12.28 -7.64
C VAL A 49 7.22 -11.15 -7.33
N MET A 50 7.73 -10.00 -6.88
CA MET A 50 6.89 -8.87 -6.48
C MET A 50 6.47 -7.98 -7.66
N GLY A 51 7.15 -8.08 -8.80
CA GLY A 51 6.92 -7.20 -9.94
C GLY A 51 7.15 -5.72 -9.61
N GLN A 52 8.09 -5.42 -8.71
CA GLN A 52 8.35 -4.07 -8.20
C GLN A 52 9.82 -3.70 -8.28
N SER A 53 10.10 -2.40 -8.13
CA SER A 53 11.46 -1.89 -8.02
C SER A 53 12.12 -2.33 -6.71
N PRO A 54 13.39 -2.70 -6.69
CA PRO A 54 14.11 -3.05 -5.45
C PRO A 54 14.42 -1.83 -4.56
N PHE A 55 14.10 -0.62 -4.99
CA PHE A 55 14.53 0.61 -4.31
C PHE A 55 14.01 0.72 -2.87
N TYR A 56 12.71 0.53 -2.64
CA TYR A 56 12.14 0.50 -1.29
C TYR A 56 12.68 -0.69 -0.48
N TYR A 57 12.80 -1.84 -1.12
CA TYR A 57 13.21 -3.09 -0.45
C TYR A 57 14.66 -3.05 0.03
N ALA A 58 15.52 -2.23 -0.59
CA ALA A 58 16.87 -1.99 -0.09
C ALA A 58 16.85 -1.30 1.29
N PHE A 59 15.95 -0.35 1.52
CA PHE A 59 15.76 0.28 2.83
C PHE A 59 15.14 -0.69 3.84
N ALA A 60 14.16 -1.50 3.42
CA ALA A 60 13.56 -2.52 4.28
C ALA A 60 14.58 -3.60 4.66
N TRP A 61 15.41 -4.06 3.71
CA TRP A 61 16.52 -4.96 3.95
C TRP A 61 17.51 -4.39 4.97
N ALA A 62 17.98 -3.18 4.76
CA ALA A 62 18.90 -2.52 5.69
C ALA A 62 18.30 -2.38 7.10
N SER A 63 17.00 -2.05 7.18
CA SER A 63 16.32 -1.87 8.45
C SER A 63 16.26 -3.18 9.27
N ILE A 64 15.84 -4.31 8.67
CA ILE A 64 15.74 -5.56 9.41
C ILE A 64 17.12 -6.15 9.75
N HIS A 65 18.14 -5.90 8.95
CA HIS A 65 19.52 -6.36 9.25
C HIS A 65 20.20 -5.50 10.30
N LEU A 66 19.81 -4.23 10.47
CA LEU A 66 20.34 -3.34 11.50
C LEU A 66 19.61 -3.47 12.84
N PHE A 67 18.28 -3.66 12.81
CA PHE A 67 17.43 -3.60 13.99
C PHE A 67 16.78 -4.94 14.35
N GLY A 68 17.10 -6.02 13.62
CA GLY A 68 16.51 -7.34 13.78
C GLY A 68 15.15 -7.48 13.07
N GLU A 69 14.75 -8.73 12.82
CA GLU A 69 13.45 -9.03 12.22
C GLU A 69 12.32 -8.74 13.21
N SER A 70 11.52 -7.73 12.90
CA SER A 70 10.31 -7.39 13.63
C SER A 70 9.38 -6.57 12.74
N GLU A 71 8.08 -6.53 13.08
CA GLU A 71 7.12 -5.69 12.36
C GLU A 71 7.54 -4.22 12.36
N LEU A 72 8.06 -3.74 13.51
CA LEU A 72 8.58 -2.38 13.65
C LEU A 72 9.74 -2.12 12.69
N ALA A 73 10.76 -2.98 12.68
CA ALA A 73 11.94 -2.81 11.84
C ALA A 73 11.55 -2.84 10.35
N LEU A 74 10.64 -3.74 9.97
CA LEU A 74 10.19 -3.85 8.58
C LEU A 74 9.43 -2.59 8.10
N ARG A 75 8.64 -1.95 8.99
CA ARG A 75 7.84 -0.75 8.70
C ARG A 75 8.58 0.57 8.93
N LEU A 76 9.72 0.54 9.61
CA LEU A 76 10.48 1.75 9.97
C LEU A 76 10.84 2.63 8.76
N PRO A 77 11.27 2.10 7.60
CA PRO A 77 11.55 2.92 6.42
C PRO A 77 10.33 3.70 5.94
N SER A 78 9.14 3.09 5.95
CA SER A 78 7.88 3.73 5.59
C SER A 78 7.51 4.85 6.56
N LEU A 79 7.63 4.60 7.87
CA LEU A 79 7.37 5.59 8.91
C LEU A 79 8.27 6.83 8.76
N LEU A 80 9.58 6.62 8.60
CA LEU A 80 10.56 7.70 8.43
C LEU A 80 10.32 8.48 7.13
N ALA A 81 9.99 7.78 6.04
CA ALA A 81 9.67 8.41 4.77
C ALA A 81 8.44 9.32 4.87
N VAL A 82 7.36 8.85 5.51
CA VAL A 82 6.14 9.66 5.71
C VAL A 82 6.39 10.85 6.65
N ALA A 83 7.20 10.67 7.70
CA ALA A 83 7.60 11.78 8.56
C ALA A 83 8.39 12.84 7.78
N GLY A 84 9.36 12.40 6.96
CA GLY A 84 10.09 13.26 6.05
C GLY A 84 9.19 13.95 5.01
N ALA A 85 8.22 13.23 4.45
CA ALA A 85 7.23 13.80 3.52
C ALA A 85 6.44 14.94 4.16
N SER A 86 6.01 14.79 5.43
CA SER A 86 5.28 15.83 6.16
C SER A 86 6.08 17.14 6.25
N LEU A 87 7.39 17.05 6.52
CA LEU A 87 8.27 18.20 6.57
C LEU A 87 8.41 18.86 5.18
N VAL A 88 8.66 18.06 4.15
CA VAL A 88 8.85 18.55 2.78
C VAL A 88 7.57 19.19 2.24
N ILE A 89 6.41 18.61 2.51
CA ILE A 89 5.08 19.18 2.19
C ILE A 89 4.91 20.53 2.87
N GLY A 90 5.30 20.66 4.14
CA GLY A 90 5.32 21.95 4.82
C GLY A 90 6.14 22.99 4.10
N TYR A 91 7.34 22.63 3.64
CA TYR A 91 8.18 23.54 2.83
C TYR A 91 7.53 23.89 1.49
N ALA A 92 6.92 22.93 0.80
CA ALA A 92 6.23 23.20 -0.47
C ALA A 92 5.05 24.17 -0.28
N ALA A 93 4.23 23.96 0.75
CA ALA A 93 3.12 24.84 1.08
C ALA A 93 3.59 26.25 1.53
N LYS A 94 4.75 26.33 2.22
CA LYS A 94 5.37 27.61 2.60
C LYS A 94 5.69 28.49 1.39
N GLU A 95 6.15 27.89 0.30
CA GLU A 95 6.45 28.63 -0.94
C GLU A 95 5.19 29.28 -1.57
N LEU A 96 3.99 28.71 -1.31
CA LEU A 96 2.73 29.23 -1.85
C LEU A 96 2.00 30.18 -0.90
N GLY A 97 1.98 29.90 0.40
CA GLY A 97 1.13 30.60 1.36
C GLY A 97 1.79 30.93 2.71
N GLY A 98 3.14 30.85 2.77
CA GLY A 98 3.91 31.19 3.95
C GLY A 98 3.79 30.17 5.10
N LEU A 99 4.24 30.54 6.30
CA LEU A 99 4.35 29.63 7.44
C LEU A 99 3.02 29.04 7.88
N LYS A 100 1.92 29.78 7.79
CA LYS A 100 0.58 29.25 8.14
C LYS A 100 0.18 28.12 7.20
N ALA A 101 0.45 28.26 5.90
CA ALA A 101 0.20 27.22 4.90
C ALA A 101 1.05 25.96 5.16
N ALA A 102 2.31 26.14 5.55
CA ALA A 102 3.19 25.05 5.93
C ALA A 102 2.61 24.21 7.07
N VAL A 103 2.19 24.88 8.14
CA VAL A 103 1.62 24.22 9.32
C VAL A 103 0.35 23.46 8.97
N TRP A 104 -0.58 24.07 8.25
CA TRP A 104 -1.83 23.41 7.85
C TRP A 104 -1.57 22.22 6.95
N ALA A 105 -0.73 22.38 5.94
CA ALA A 105 -0.41 21.28 5.02
C ALA A 105 0.21 20.08 5.73
N SER A 106 1.18 20.35 6.63
CA SER A 106 1.82 19.28 7.43
C SER A 106 0.82 18.58 8.35
N VAL A 107 -0.05 19.31 9.04
CA VAL A 107 -1.08 18.72 9.92
C VAL A 107 -2.09 17.91 9.12
N LEU A 108 -2.60 18.45 8.01
CA LEU A 108 -3.54 17.74 7.15
C LEU A 108 -2.93 16.46 6.58
N PHE A 109 -1.68 16.52 6.12
CA PHE A 109 -0.98 15.34 5.63
C PHE A 109 -0.77 14.31 6.74
N TRP A 110 -0.31 14.75 7.90
CA TRP A 110 -0.03 13.86 9.04
C TRP A 110 -1.26 13.10 9.52
N LEU A 111 -2.45 13.69 9.37
CA LEU A 111 -3.75 13.09 9.72
C LEU A 111 -4.45 12.44 8.52
N ALA A 112 -3.91 12.57 7.30
CA ALA A 112 -4.50 11.94 6.13
C ALA A 112 -4.49 10.41 6.28
N TYR A 113 -5.62 9.78 5.95
CA TYR A 113 -5.75 8.32 5.97
C TYR A 113 -4.61 7.63 5.20
N THR A 114 -4.35 8.09 3.98
CA THR A 114 -3.30 7.54 3.11
C THR A 114 -1.91 7.63 3.74
N ALA A 115 -1.59 8.76 4.40
CA ALA A 115 -0.33 8.94 5.11
C ALA A 115 -0.23 8.08 6.38
N ILE A 116 -1.36 7.90 7.10
CA ILE A 116 -1.40 6.99 8.26
C ILE A 116 -1.13 5.56 7.78
N TRP A 117 -1.87 5.09 6.77
CA TRP A 117 -1.69 3.76 6.21
C TRP A 117 -0.27 3.55 5.67
N ALA A 118 0.20 4.41 4.77
CA ALA A 118 1.52 4.30 4.15
C ALA A 118 2.68 4.35 5.15
N SER A 119 2.47 4.90 6.36
CA SER A 119 3.51 4.96 7.40
C SER A 119 3.67 3.67 8.20
N VAL A 120 2.62 2.83 8.25
CA VAL A 120 2.60 1.58 9.03
C VAL A 120 2.46 0.35 8.11
N ASP A 121 2.70 0.53 6.84
CA ASP A 121 2.70 -0.51 5.81
C ASP A 121 4.13 -0.70 5.27
N ALA A 122 4.65 -1.92 5.34
CA ALA A 122 5.99 -2.25 4.84
C ALA A 122 5.98 -2.39 3.30
N ARG A 123 5.54 -1.32 2.62
CA ARG A 123 5.41 -1.22 1.16
C ARG A 123 5.97 0.11 0.66
N PRO A 124 6.24 0.26 -0.63
CA PRO A 124 6.89 1.44 -1.19
C PRO A 124 6.09 2.76 -1.12
N TYR A 125 4.81 2.72 -0.69
CA TYR A 125 3.92 3.89 -0.71
C TYR A 125 4.43 5.06 0.14
N GLY A 126 4.92 4.80 1.36
CA GLY A 126 5.51 5.84 2.21
C GLY A 126 6.70 6.55 1.55
N LEU A 127 7.58 5.77 0.92
CA LEU A 127 8.73 6.30 0.18
C LEU A 127 8.29 7.08 -1.07
N ALA A 128 7.24 6.62 -1.76
CA ALA A 128 6.67 7.34 -2.89
C ALA A 128 6.09 8.71 -2.48
N LEU A 129 5.38 8.78 -1.35
CA LEU A 129 4.88 10.05 -0.80
C LEU A 129 6.02 11.02 -0.48
N PHE A 130 7.13 10.52 0.07
CA PHE A 130 8.30 11.35 0.33
C PHE A 130 8.89 11.94 -0.97
N PHE A 131 9.14 11.10 -1.96
CA PHE A 131 9.69 11.57 -3.22
C PHE A 131 8.73 12.43 -4.04
N ALA A 132 7.43 12.17 -3.96
CA ALA A 132 6.42 13.06 -4.53
C ALA A 132 6.45 14.45 -3.89
N ALA A 133 6.60 14.53 -2.56
CA ALA A 133 6.74 15.79 -1.85
C ALA A 133 8.02 16.54 -2.26
N VAL A 134 9.15 15.82 -2.39
CA VAL A 134 10.41 16.38 -2.87
C VAL A 134 10.29 16.89 -4.32
N ALA A 135 9.62 16.12 -5.20
CA ALA A 135 9.36 16.52 -6.58
C ALA A 135 8.49 17.77 -6.65
N VAL A 136 7.40 17.85 -5.88
CA VAL A 136 6.52 19.03 -5.82
C VAL A 136 7.29 20.26 -5.32
N LEU A 137 8.04 20.14 -4.23
CA LEU A 137 8.87 21.23 -3.71
C LEU A 137 9.91 21.68 -4.76
N GLY A 138 10.62 20.71 -5.35
CA GLY A 138 11.62 20.96 -6.39
C GLY A 138 11.01 21.65 -7.61
N PHE A 139 9.86 21.21 -8.10
CA PHE A 139 9.12 21.81 -9.20
C PHE A 139 8.70 23.26 -8.89
N ILE A 140 8.08 23.50 -7.73
CA ILE A 140 7.69 24.85 -7.29
C ILE A 140 8.92 25.77 -7.28
N ARG A 141 10.04 25.34 -6.67
CA ARG A 141 11.26 26.15 -6.58
C ARG A 141 11.98 26.31 -7.92
N ALA A 142 12.00 25.31 -8.77
CA ALA A 142 12.53 25.42 -10.12
C ALA A 142 11.78 26.49 -10.93
N CYS A 143 10.45 26.54 -10.79
CA CYS A 143 9.59 27.52 -11.44
C CYS A 143 9.60 28.93 -10.77
N THR A 144 10.10 29.07 -9.54
CA THR A 144 10.17 30.38 -8.85
C THR A 144 11.59 30.95 -8.78
N ALA A 145 12.52 30.17 -8.25
CA ALA A 145 13.91 30.61 -8.04
C ALA A 145 14.91 30.06 -9.07
N GLY A 146 14.67 28.88 -9.62
CA GLY A 146 15.45 28.24 -10.69
C GLY A 146 16.90 27.92 -10.36
N ARG A 147 17.26 27.82 -9.07
CA ARG A 147 18.62 27.51 -8.63
C ARG A 147 18.97 26.05 -8.92
N THR A 148 20.26 25.76 -9.09
CA THR A 148 20.73 24.39 -9.36
C THR A 148 20.24 23.37 -8.31
N ARG A 149 20.26 23.74 -7.02
CA ARG A 149 19.74 22.90 -5.94
C ARG A 149 18.23 22.60 -6.06
N ASP A 150 17.46 23.57 -6.53
CA ASP A 150 16.01 23.45 -6.68
C ASP A 150 15.67 22.50 -7.84
N ARG A 151 16.44 22.58 -8.92
CA ARG A 151 16.40 21.65 -10.05
C ARG A 151 16.85 20.24 -9.64
N ALA A 152 17.91 20.13 -8.84
CA ALA A 152 18.36 18.84 -8.30
C ALA A 152 17.27 18.17 -7.43
N LEU A 153 16.52 18.93 -6.62
CA LEU A 153 15.37 18.43 -5.87
C LEU A 153 14.26 17.93 -6.82
N TRP A 154 13.97 18.68 -7.90
CA TRP A 154 13.00 18.26 -8.91
C TRP A 154 13.42 16.94 -9.57
N ILE A 155 14.65 16.85 -10.07
CA ILE A 155 15.20 15.67 -10.74
C ILE A 155 15.22 14.47 -9.79
N GLY A 156 15.81 14.63 -8.60
CA GLY A 156 15.93 13.56 -7.62
C GLY A 156 14.59 13.10 -7.08
N GLY A 157 13.66 14.04 -6.82
CA GLY A 157 12.30 13.73 -6.38
C GLY A 157 11.51 12.98 -7.45
N ALA A 158 11.56 13.43 -8.70
CA ALA A 158 10.88 12.78 -9.80
C ALA A 158 11.43 11.37 -10.09
N ALA A 159 12.76 11.24 -10.17
CA ALA A 159 13.40 9.95 -10.37
C ALA A 159 13.11 9.00 -9.19
N GLY A 160 13.26 9.48 -7.95
CA GLY A 160 12.98 8.70 -6.74
C GLY A 160 11.52 8.24 -6.65
N LEU A 161 10.56 9.06 -7.09
CA LEU A 161 9.14 8.67 -7.14
C LEU A 161 8.91 7.49 -8.09
N ILE A 162 9.48 7.53 -9.28
CA ILE A 162 9.36 6.44 -10.25
C ILE A 162 10.07 5.17 -9.73
N TRP A 163 11.25 5.31 -9.13
CA TRP A 163 11.95 4.19 -8.51
C TRP A 163 11.22 3.64 -7.29
N ALA A 164 10.51 4.47 -6.53
CA ALA A 164 9.67 3.97 -5.44
C ALA A 164 8.48 3.17 -5.99
N HIS A 165 7.75 3.71 -6.97
CA HIS A 165 6.63 2.98 -7.58
C HIS A 165 6.25 3.54 -8.96
N TYR A 166 6.35 2.74 -10.01
CA TYR A 166 6.14 3.13 -11.41
C TYR A 166 4.76 3.72 -11.69
N ILE A 167 3.72 3.29 -10.97
CA ILE A 167 2.33 3.69 -11.17
C ILE A 167 2.10 5.20 -10.93
N PHE A 168 3.03 5.87 -10.27
CA PHE A 168 2.96 7.30 -9.97
C PHE A 168 3.61 8.20 -11.04
N ALA A 169 4.13 7.63 -12.12
CA ALA A 169 4.67 8.42 -13.25
C ALA A 169 3.67 9.41 -13.85
N PRO A 170 2.35 9.11 -13.99
CA PRO A 170 1.37 10.07 -14.50
C PRO A 170 1.25 11.35 -13.67
N PHE A 171 1.46 11.29 -12.36
CA PHE A 171 1.49 12.46 -11.49
C PHE A 171 2.58 13.47 -11.95
N LEU A 172 3.77 12.98 -12.25
CA LEU A 172 4.87 13.80 -12.79
C LEU A 172 4.56 14.29 -14.20
N GLY A 173 3.92 13.45 -15.01
CA GLY A 173 3.42 13.83 -16.34
C GLY A 173 2.47 15.04 -16.28
N GLY A 174 1.60 15.08 -15.24
CA GLY A 174 0.71 16.22 -15.01
C GLY A 174 1.47 17.51 -14.65
N LEU A 175 2.53 17.45 -13.84
CA LEU A 175 3.40 18.60 -13.56
C LEU A 175 4.12 19.09 -14.83
N ALA A 176 4.67 18.17 -15.63
CA ALA A 176 5.33 18.48 -16.89
C ALA A 176 4.34 19.09 -17.91
N ALA A 177 3.15 18.54 -18.03
CA ALA A 177 2.11 19.08 -18.90
C ALA A 177 1.68 20.49 -18.47
N ALA A 178 1.54 20.74 -17.16
CA ALA A 178 1.25 22.07 -16.64
C ALA A 178 2.33 23.08 -17.00
N TYR A 179 3.60 22.70 -16.91
CA TYR A 179 4.71 23.53 -17.34
C TYR A 179 4.59 23.88 -18.83
N LEU A 180 4.30 22.90 -19.68
CA LEU A 180 4.13 23.13 -21.13
C LEU A 180 2.95 24.02 -21.47
N LEU A 181 1.84 23.90 -20.72
CA LEU A 181 0.60 24.64 -20.97
C LEU A 181 0.59 26.05 -20.39
N ARG A 182 1.52 26.39 -19.46
CA ARG A 182 1.52 27.68 -18.75
C ARG A 182 2.71 28.56 -19.15
N PRO A 183 2.50 29.59 -20.00
CA PRO A 183 3.56 30.51 -20.40
C PRO A 183 4.27 31.18 -19.22
N THR A 184 3.53 31.52 -18.16
CA THR A 184 4.03 32.09 -16.92
C THR A 184 5.12 31.22 -16.24
N LEU A 185 5.01 29.90 -16.31
CA LEU A 185 6.04 29.00 -15.78
C LEU A 185 7.26 28.95 -16.72
N ARG A 186 7.01 28.92 -18.04
CA ARG A 186 8.09 28.90 -19.05
C ARG A 186 8.93 30.17 -19.06
N SER A 187 8.38 31.31 -18.69
CA SER A 187 9.14 32.57 -18.57
C SER A 187 10.07 32.60 -17.35
N ARG A 188 9.76 31.80 -16.33
CA ARG A 188 10.57 31.72 -15.10
C ARG A 188 11.57 30.57 -15.12
N TYR A 189 11.17 29.44 -15.67
CA TYR A 189 11.99 28.24 -15.81
C TYR A 189 12.18 27.96 -17.30
N SER A 190 13.35 28.31 -17.85
CA SER A 190 13.56 28.29 -19.29
C SER A 190 13.33 26.89 -19.89
N PRO A 191 12.76 26.81 -21.11
CA PRO A 191 12.51 25.51 -21.76
C PRO A 191 13.75 24.64 -21.90
N ALA A 192 14.90 25.24 -22.23
CA ALA A 192 16.16 24.52 -22.37
C ALA A 192 16.55 23.80 -21.05
N ARG A 193 16.41 24.47 -19.90
CA ARG A 193 16.64 23.84 -18.57
C ARG A 193 15.62 22.78 -18.25
N ALA A 194 14.35 23.04 -18.53
CA ALA A 194 13.28 22.09 -18.27
C ALA A 194 13.47 20.80 -19.08
N PHE A 195 13.80 20.90 -20.36
CA PHE A 195 14.10 19.74 -21.20
C PHE A 195 15.37 19.01 -20.76
N ALA A 196 16.42 19.72 -20.35
CA ALA A 196 17.60 19.09 -19.78
C ALA A 196 17.30 18.31 -18.51
N ASP A 197 16.45 18.84 -17.62
CA ASP A 197 16.07 18.18 -16.38
C ASP A 197 15.17 16.98 -16.66
N LEU A 198 14.23 17.07 -17.62
CA LEU A 198 13.42 15.91 -18.05
C LEU A 198 14.31 14.83 -18.68
N GLY A 199 15.32 15.22 -19.47
CA GLY A 199 16.32 14.29 -20.00
C GLY A 199 17.13 13.60 -18.89
N ALA A 200 17.53 14.34 -17.85
CA ALA A 200 18.21 13.78 -16.69
C ALA A 200 17.30 12.81 -15.90
N ILE A 201 16.03 13.16 -15.70
CA ILE A 201 15.05 12.25 -15.09
C ILE A 201 14.91 10.99 -15.94
N ALA A 202 14.70 11.12 -17.25
CA ALA A 202 14.56 9.98 -18.16
C ALA A 202 15.79 9.06 -18.12
N LEU A 203 17.00 9.62 -18.08
CA LEU A 203 18.23 8.83 -17.96
C LEU A 203 18.31 8.09 -16.63
N LEU A 204 17.99 8.77 -15.52
CA LEU A 204 18.02 8.16 -14.19
C LEU A 204 16.98 7.05 -14.02
N VAL A 205 15.83 7.14 -14.69
CA VAL A 205 14.75 6.14 -14.58
C VAL A 205 14.78 5.10 -15.70
N LEU A 206 15.70 5.20 -16.64
CA LEU A 206 15.80 4.25 -17.75
C LEU A 206 15.86 2.78 -17.32
N PRO A 207 16.68 2.40 -16.31
CA PRO A 207 16.69 1.00 -15.82
C PRO A 207 15.35 0.58 -15.21
N ALA A 208 14.66 1.49 -14.51
CA ALA A 208 13.34 1.24 -13.96
C ALA A 208 12.29 1.02 -15.08
N GLY A 209 12.37 1.77 -16.17
CA GLY A 209 11.53 1.62 -17.36
C GLY A 209 11.73 0.26 -18.05
N VAL A 210 12.97 -0.17 -18.19
CA VAL A 210 13.30 -1.50 -18.74
C VAL A 210 12.72 -2.60 -17.85
N GLN A 211 12.87 -2.47 -16.53
CA GLN A 211 12.31 -3.42 -15.58
C GLN A 211 10.78 -3.45 -15.65
N MET A 212 10.12 -2.29 -15.69
CA MET A 212 8.67 -2.20 -15.84
C MET A 212 8.18 -2.86 -17.12
N ALA A 213 8.87 -2.64 -18.24
CA ALA A 213 8.55 -3.28 -19.52
C ALA A 213 8.66 -4.82 -19.45
N ALA A 214 9.65 -5.34 -18.72
CA ALA A 214 9.79 -6.77 -18.48
C ALA A 214 8.65 -7.34 -17.63
N ILE A 215 8.26 -6.62 -16.54
CA ILE A 215 7.14 -6.98 -15.68
C ILE A 215 5.82 -7.03 -16.47
N LEU A 216 5.54 -6.00 -17.29
CA LEU A 216 4.31 -5.92 -18.08
C LEU A 216 4.18 -7.04 -19.15
N ARG A 217 5.30 -7.58 -19.59
CA ARG A 217 5.33 -8.73 -20.54
C ARG A 217 5.13 -10.07 -19.84
N ALA A 218 5.25 -10.14 -18.51
CA ALA A 218 5.08 -11.38 -17.77
C ALA A 218 3.58 -11.74 -17.68
N PRO A 219 3.16 -12.99 -18.03
CA PRO A 219 1.75 -13.41 -18.02
C PRO A 219 1.04 -13.24 -16.67
N ARG A 220 1.80 -13.16 -15.57
CA ARG A 220 1.31 -13.04 -14.20
C ARG A 220 0.97 -11.61 -13.76
N ALA A 221 1.47 -10.59 -14.46
CA ALA A 221 1.21 -9.18 -14.08
C ALA A 221 -0.28 -8.82 -14.11
N GLN A 222 -1.09 -9.57 -14.83
CA GLN A 222 -2.53 -9.34 -14.99
C GLN A 222 -3.39 -10.02 -13.90
N ALA A 223 -2.86 -10.99 -13.17
CA ALA A 223 -3.64 -11.79 -12.20
C ALA A 223 -3.80 -11.15 -10.81
N TRP A 224 -3.05 -10.08 -10.51
CA TRP A 224 -2.89 -9.51 -9.16
C TRP A 224 -3.78 -8.31 -8.84
N MET A 225 -4.68 -7.94 -9.73
CA MET A 225 -5.42 -6.69 -9.59
C MET A 225 -6.76 -6.92 -8.89
N PHE A 226 -6.83 -6.49 -7.63
CA PHE A 226 -8.03 -6.56 -6.79
C PHE A 226 -9.07 -5.53 -7.22
N GLN A 227 -10.36 -5.85 -7.02
CA GLN A 227 -11.43 -4.90 -7.23
C GLN A 227 -11.48 -3.90 -6.07
N SER A 228 -11.43 -2.62 -6.38
CA SER A 228 -11.49 -1.55 -5.38
C SER A 228 -12.90 -1.36 -4.86
N SER A 229 -13.02 -1.09 -3.56
CA SER A 229 -14.28 -0.62 -3.00
C SER A 229 -14.60 0.79 -3.52
N PRO A 230 -15.83 1.07 -4.01
CA PRO A 230 -16.25 2.43 -4.36
C PRO A 230 -16.04 3.44 -3.23
N LEU A 231 -16.15 3.00 -1.97
CA LEU A 231 -15.90 3.85 -0.79
C LEU A 231 -14.43 4.26 -0.65
N ALA A 232 -13.49 3.41 -1.04
CA ALA A 232 -12.07 3.77 -1.05
C ALA A 232 -11.79 4.88 -2.07
N VAL A 233 -12.43 4.84 -3.24
CA VAL A 233 -12.34 5.88 -4.27
C VAL A 233 -12.96 7.19 -3.76
N ILE A 234 -14.10 7.15 -3.06
CA ILE A 234 -14.73 8.34 -2.46
C ILE A 234 -13.82 8.94 -1.40
N GLY A 235 -13.23 8.14 -0.50
CA GLY A 235 -12.28 8.59 0.52
C GLY A 235 -11.04 9.25 -0.07
N LEU A 236 -10.63 8.79 -1.25
CA LEU A 236 -9.53 9.39 -2.00
C LEU A 236 -9.94 10.74 -2.64
N VAL A 237 -11.16 10.86 -3.14
CA VAL A 237 -11.66 12.04 -3.87
C VAL A 237 -12.25 13.12 -2.94
N ALA A 238 -12.77 12.75 -1.78
CA ALA A 238 -13.42 13.69 -0.86
C ALA A 238 -12.53 14.86 -0.41
N PRO A 239 -11.22 14.70 -0.14
CA PRO A 239 -10.33 15.83 0.15
C PRO A 239 -10.22 16.85 -1.00
N PHE A 240 -10.50 16.42 -2.25
CA PHE A 240 -10.49 17.31 -3.42
C PHE A 240 -11.65 18.32 -3.42
N GLY A 241 -12.83 17.89 -2.97
CA GLY A 241 -13.97 18.78 -2.83
C GLY A 241 -13.67 19.98 -1.95
N LEU A 242 -12.91 19.79 -0.87
CA LEU A 242 -12.51 20.87 0.05
C LEU A 242 -11.58 21.90 -0.58
N GLY A 243 -10.61 21.46 -1.38
CA GLY A 243 -9.70 22.38 -2.08
C GLY A 243 -10.33 23.14 -3.24
N ALA A 244 -11.37 22.56 -3.87
CA ALA A 244 -12.07 23.14 -5.03
C ALA A 244 -13.23 24.05 -4.63
N TRP A 245 -13.87 23.79 -3.49
CA TRP A 245 -15.14 24.43 -3.10
C TRP A 245 -14.99 25.74 -2.34
N LEU A 246 -13.80 26.02 -1.80
CA LEU A 246 -13.58 27.26 -1.06
C LEU A 246 -13.33 28.42 -2.05
N PRO A 247 -14.25 29.39 -2.16
CA PRO A 247 -14.04 30.56 -2.99
C PRO A 247 -12.89 31.37 -2.40
N VAL A 248 -11.71 31.20 -2.97
CA VAL A 248 -10.51 31.89 -2.51
C VAL A 248 -10.51 33.31 -3.09
N ARG A 249 -10.74 34.25 -2.24
CA ARG A 249 -10.76 35.69 -2.56
C ARG A 249 -9.47 36.50 -2.28
N PRO A 250 -8.25 36.05 -2.25
CA PRO A 250 -7.12 36.95 -2.24
C PRO A 250 -6.55 37.18 -3.64
N LYS A 251 -6.09 38.40 -3.91
CA LYS A 251 -5.27 38.69 -5.07
C LYS A 251 -4.05 37.75 -5.06
N ARG A 252 -3.90 36.94 -6.09
CA ARG A 252 -2.75 36.04 -6.29
C ARG A 252 -1.91 36.53 -7.45
N THR A 253 -0.63 36.24 -7.39
CA THR A 253 0.25 36.44 -8.55
C THR A 253 -0.05 35.39 -9.61
N ASP A 254 0.19 35.71 -10.89
CA ASP A 254 -0.01 34.77 -11.99
C ASP A 254 0.81 33.48 -11.82
N VAL A 255 1.99 33.60 -11.18
CA VAL A 255 2.85 32.43 -10.86
C VAL A 255 2.18 31.52 -9.81
N GLU A 256 1.63 32.07 -8.74
CA GLU A 256 0.90 31.27 -7.73
C GLU A 256 -0.31 30.56 -8.36
N VAL A 257 -1.07 31.24 -9.23
CA VAL A 257 -2.18 30.64 -9.95
C VAL A 257 -1.70 29.50 -10.85
N ALA A 258 -0.61 29.70 -11.57
CA ALA A 258 -0.04 28.68 -12.46
C ALA A 258 0.47 27.47 -11.68
N LEU A 259 1.16 27.67 -10.54
CA LEU A 259 1.64 26.59 -9.69
C LEU A 259 0.49 25.78 -9.06
N ARG A 260 -0.57 26.43 -8.60
CA ARG A 260 -1.77 25.74 -8.10
C ARG A 260 -2.44 24.90 -9.19
N ALA A 261 -2.57 25.47 -10.40
CA ALA A 261 -3.10 24.74 -11.54
C ALA A 261 -2.21 23.51 -11.90
N SER A 262 -0.90 23.61 -11.70
CA SER A 262 0.02 22.49 -11.91
C SER A 262 -0.24 21.35 -10.93
N LEU A 263 -0.46 21.65 -9.66
CA LEU A 263 -0.78 20.64 -8.64
C LEU A 263 -2.13 19.96 -8.91
N TRP A 264 -3.13 20.72 -9.38
CA TRP A 264 -4.41 20.15 -9.81
C TRP A 264 -4.26 19.26 -11.04
N LEU A 265 -3.44 19.69 -12.01
CA LEU A 265 -3.23 18.88 -13.21
C LEU A 265 -2.44 17.60 -12.93
N ALA A 266 -1.47 17.63 -12.02
CA ALA A 266 -0.76 16.42 -11.54
C ALA A 266 -1.73 15.42 -10.91
N THR A 267 -2.62 15.91 -10.06
CA THR A 267 -3.69 15.15 -9.45
C THR A 267 -4.63 14.53 -10.49
N ALA A 268 -5.13 15.34 -11.41
CA ALA A 268 -6.05 14.90 -12.47
C ALA A 268 -5.40 13.87 -13.41
N ALA A 269 -4.12 14.07 -13.75
CA ALA A 269 -3.37 13.14 -14.60
C ALA A 269 -3.21 11.76 -13.96
N GLN A 270 -2.92 11.70 -12.65
CA GLN A 270 -2.84 10.43 -11.92
C GLN A 270 -4.17 9.68 -11.97
N PHE A 271 -5.30 10.35 -11.67
CA PHE A 271 -6.60 9.72 -11.72
C PHE A 271 -7.01 9.30 -13.12
N ALA A 272 -6.81 10.17 -14.11
CA ALA A 272 -7.12 9.84 -15.49
C ALA A 272 -6.36 8.59 -15.95
N ALA A 273 -5.07 8.48 -15.59
CA ALA A 273 -4.28 7.30 -15.90
C ALA A 273 -4.80 6.03 -15.23
N LEU A 274 -5.18 6.10 -13.94
CA LEU A 274 -5.76 4.95 -13.24
C LEU A 274 -7.08 4.50 -13.88
N VAL A 275 -7.94 5.46 -14.26
CA VAL A 275 -9.19 5.15 -14.96
C VAL A 275 -8.91 4.50 -16.33
N VAL A 276 -8.01 5.09 -17.12
CA VAL A 276 -7.66 4.56 -18.46
C VAL A 276 -7.10 3.16 -18.36
N VAL A 277 -6.17 2.91 -17.45
CA VAL A 277 -5.56 1.59 -17.27
C VAL A 277 -6.59 0.58 -16.78
N THR A 278 -7.49 0.98 -15.88
CA THR A 278 -8.57 0.10 -15.40
C THR A 278 -9.56 -0.24 -16.49
N THR A 279 -9.96 0.73 -17.33
CA THR A 279 -10.86 0.49 -18.48
C THR A 279 -10.20 -0.34 -19.57
N ALA A 280 -8.86 -0.30 -19.67
CA ALA A 280 -8.08 -1.17 -20.56
C ALA A 280 -7.93 -2.62 -20.05
N GLY A 281 -8.56 -2.96 -18.93
CA GLY A 281 -8.63 -4.33 -18.40
C GLY A 281 -7.67 -4.64 -17.24
N ALA A 282 -6.84 -3.66 -16.83
CA ALA A 282 -5.98 -3.82 -15.69
C ALA A 282 -6.58 -3.09 -14.48
N ASN A 283 -7.21 -3.80 -13.55
CA ASN A 283 -7.87 -3.18 -12.40
C ASN A 283 -6.87 -2.58 -11.40
N VAL A 284 -6.47 -1.32 -11.68
CA VAL A 284 -5.55 -0.53 -10.84
C VAL A 284 -6.26 0.61 -10.10
N LEU A 285 -7.59 0.67 -10.14
CA LEU A 285 -8.35 1.68 -9.42
C LEU A 285 -8.46 1.30 -7.94
N ASP A 286 -7.34 1.30 -7.25
CA ASP A 286 -7.21 1.07 -5.81
C ASP A 286 -6.77 2.38 -5.13
N SER A 287 -7.21 2.59 -3.88
CA SER A 287 -6.85 3.77 -3.09
C SER A 287 -5.34 3.96 -2.99
N ARG A 288 -4.58 2.87 -2.85
CA ARG A 288 -3.11 2.88 -2.75
C ARG A 288 -2.42 3.48 -3.96
N TYR A 289 -2.96 3.28 -5.15
CA TYR A 289 -2.40 3.81 -6.40
C TYR A 289 -2.78 5.27 -6.66
N GLY A 290 -3.70 5.81 -5.87
CA GLY A 290 -4.02 7.22 -5.84
C GLY A 290 -3.32 8.01 -4.74
N ASP A 291 -2.63 7.36 -3.80
CA ASP A 291 -2.08 7.99 -2.59
C ASP A 291 -1.19 9.21 -2.86
N VAL A 292 -0.42 9.20 -3.95
CA VAL A 292 0.48 10.30 -4.32
C VAL A 292 -0.23 11.66 -4.45
N VAL A 293 -1.50 11.65 -4.82
CA VAL A 293 -2.26 12.89 -5.03
C VAL A 293 -2.49 13.66 -3.73
N VAL A 294 -2.45 12.98 -2.57
CA VAL A 294 -2.58 13.63 -1.27
C VAL A 294 -1.54 14.74 -1.09
N VAL A 295 -0.34 14.58 -1.66
CA VAL A 295 0.73 15.58 -1.59
C VAL A 295 0.27 16.91 -2.19
N SER A 296 -0.25 16.90 -3.41
CA SER A 296 -0.77 18.10 -4.06
C SER A 296 -1.97 18.69 -3.31
N VAL A 297 -2.89 17.83 -2.90
CA VAL A 297 -4.13 18.24 -2.23
C VAL A 297 -3.86 18.93 -0.91
N VAL A 298 -3.00 18.39 -0.05
CA VAL A 298 -2.71 19.02 1.24
C VAL A 298 -1.88 20.30 1.11
N VAL A 299 -1.02 20.41 0.10
CA VAL A 299 -0.32 21.67 -0.22
C VAL A 299 -1.33 22.76 -0.61
N LEU A 300 -2.27 22.42 -1.49
CA LEU A 300 -3.34 23.33 -1.92
C LEU A 300 -4.29 23.69 -0.78
N ALA A 301 -4.68 22.70 0.02
CA ALA A 301 -5.55 22.90 1.17
C ALA A 301 -4.87 23.77 2.23
N GLY A 302 -3.58 23.53 2.52
CA GLY A 302 -2.80 24.33 3.47
C GLY A 302 -2.69 25.80 3.06
N ASP A 303 -2.44 26.07 1.77
CA ASP A 303 -2.45 27.45 1.25
C ASP A 303 -3.84 28.08 1.35
N THR A 304 -4.89 27.32 1.08
CA THR A 304 -6.28 27.81 1.20
C THR A 304 -6.62 28.11 2.66
N MET A 305 -6.36 27.19 3.59
CA MET A 305 -6.61 27.35 5.01
C MET A 305 -5.85 28.53 5.63
N ALA A 306 -4.63 28.79 5.16
CA ALA A 306 -3.83 29.92 5.63
C ALA A 306 -4.46 31.28 5.33
N ARG A 307 -5.30 31.36 4.32
CA ARG A 307 -5.96 32.59 3.83
C ARG A 307 -7.38 32.79 4.39
N LEU A 308 -7.95 31.76 5.02
CA LEU A 308 -9.26 31.85 5.68
C LEU A 308 -9.18 32.65 6.97
N ARG A 309 -10.28 33.31 7.34
CA ARG A 309 -10.45 33.88 8.68
C ARG A 309 -10.58 32.76 9.72
N ARG A 310 -10.22 33.03 10.97
CA ARG A 310 -10.30 32.02 12.06
C ARG A 310 -11.69 31.37 12.17
N SER A 311 -12.74 32.15 12.02
CA SER A 311 -14.14 31.66 12.02
C SER A 311 -14.50 30.76 10.85
N GLU A 312 -13.78 30.86 9.74
CA GLU A 312 -14.03 30.09 8.52
C GLU A 312 -13.26 28.77 8.45
N VAL A 313 -12.22 28.61 9.30
CA VAL A 313 -11.33 27.43 9.28
C VAL A 313 -12.01 26.20 9.89
N LEU A 314 -12.93 26.39 10.85
CA LEU A 314 -13.50 25.28 11.59
C LEU A 314 -14.31 24.33 10.69
N ALA A 315 -15.14 24.86 9.81
CA ALA A 315 -15.99 24.04 8.93
C ALA A 315 -15.20 23.11 8.01
N PRO A 316 -14.21 23.57 7.20
CA PRO A 316 -13.42 22.67 6.37
C PRO A 316 -12.59 21.69 7.19
N LEU A 317 -12.10 22.09 8.38
CA LEU A 317 -11.38 21.18 9.27
C LEU A 317 -12.29 20.05 9.78
N MET A 318 -13.51 20.39 10.19
CA MET A 318 -14.50 19.41 10.64
C MET A 318 -14.88 18.44 9.49
N VAL A 319 -15.09 18.95 8.28
CA VAL A 319 -15.37 18.08 7.11
C VAL A 319 -14.18 17.16 6.85
N TYR A 320 -12.96 17.67 6.85
CA TYR A 320 -11.76 16.87 6.65
C TYR A 320 -11.62 15.77 7.73
N ALA A 321 -11.76 16.14 9.00
CA ALA A 321 -11.70 15.20 10.13
C ALA A 321 -12.80 14.13 10.04
N THR A 322 -14.03 14.54 9.67
CA THR A 322 -15.16 13.62 9.50
C THR A 322 -14.89 12.64 8.35
N VAL A 323 -14.46 13.13 7.18
CA VAL A 323 -14.16 12.27 6.02
C VAL A 323 -13.03 11.30 6.35
N THR A 324 -11.94 11.79 6.96
CA THR A 324 -10.81 10.92 7.39
C THR A 324 -11.28 9.88 8.41
N GLY A 325 -12.04 10.31 9.42
CA GLY A 325 -12.58 9.43 10.44
C GLY A 325 -13.52 8.36 9.86
N LEU A 326 -14.46 8.76 8.98
CA LEU A 326 -15.36 7.81 8.31
C LEU A 326 -14.59 6.83 7.42
N THR A 327 -13.55 7.29 6.71
CA THR A 327 -12.72 6.41 5.90
C THR A 327 -11.97 5.39 6.76
N LEU A 328 -11.38 5.83 7.88
CA LEU A 328 -10.70 4.96 8.83
C LEU A 328 -11.64 3.92 9.44
N VAL A 329 -12.87 4.32 9.78
CA VAL A 329 -13.91 3.41 10.31
C VAL A 329 -14.43 2.48 9.23
N ALA A 330 -14.74 2.99 8.04
CA ALA A 330 -15.28 2.20 6.93
C ALA A 330 -14.30 1.11 6.47
N THR A 331 -13.00 1.40 6.46
CA THR A 331 -11.96 0.42 6.14
C THR A 331 -11.66 -0.52 7.31
N ARG A 332 -12.25 -0.28 8.49
CA ARG A 332 -12.00 -1.01 9.75
C ARG A 332 -10.51 -1.13 10.13
N GLN A 333 -9.66 -0.37 9.49
CA GLN A 333 -8.21 -0.45 9.69
C GLN A 333 -7.80 0.11 11.04
N LEU A 334 -8.36 1.28 11.41
CA LEU A 334 -8.06 1.91 12.69
C LEU A 334 -8.46 1.03 13.87
N LEU A 335 -9.66 0.45 13.85
CA LEU A 335 -10.15 -0.39 14.95
C LEU A 335 -9.33 -1.68 15.09
N GLY A 336 -8.98 -2.34 13.99
CA GLY A 336 -8.07 -3.48 14.01
C GLY A 336 -6.69 -3.12 14.53
N SER A 337 -6.14 -2.00 14.08
CA SER A 337 -4.80 -1.54 14.50
C SER A 337 -4.76 -1.11 15.97
N LEU A 338 -5.80 -0.48 16.50
CA LEU A 338 -5.89 -0.11 17.91
C LEU A 338 -6.01 -1.32 18.84
N SER A 339 -6.59 -2.42 18.39
CA SER A 339 -6.65 -3.68 19.13
C SER A 339 -5.36 -4.52 19.03
N GLY A 340 -4.37 -4.07 18.27
CA GLY A 340 -3.15 -4.82 17.97
C GLY A 340 -3.31 -5.92 16.92
N ALA A 341 -4.54 -6.11 16.41
CA ALA A 341 -4.95 -7.13 15.47
C ALA A 341 -4.72 -6.67 14.05
N GLY A 342 -3.83 -6.33 13.43
CA GLY A 342 -3.53 -5.89 12.05
C GLY A 342 -4.68 -5.91 11.05
N PHE A 343 -4.39 -5.62 9.81
CA PHE A 343 -5.36 -5.72 8.71
C PHE A 343 -5.83 -7.17 8.50
N GLN A 344 -4.90 -8.14 8.63
CA GLN A 344 -5.15 -9.58 8.62
C GLN A 344 -4.52 -10.17 9.89
N GLU A 345 -5.26 -11.00 10.59
CA GLU A 345 -4.84 -11.54 11.91
C GLU A 345 -4.04 -12.86 11.77
N TRP A 346 -3.03 -12.87 10.89
CA TRP A 346 -2.22 -14.06 10.65
C TRP A 346 -1.47 -14.55 11.89
N ARG A 347 -0.84 -13.64 12.63
CA ARG A 347 -0.10 -13.98 13.85
C ARG A 347 -1.02 -14.63 14.88
N GLU A 348 -2.17 -14.05 15.11
CA GLU A 348 -3.17 -14.53 16.06
C GLU A 348 -3.72 -15.91 15.64
N ALA A 349 -4.01 -16.08 14.35
CA ALA A 349 -4.46 -17.35 13.78
C ALA A 349 -3.41 -18.45 13.90
N VAL A 350 -2.15 -18.15 13.58
CA VAL A 350 -1.02 -19.08 13.71
C VAL A 350 -0.78 -19.44 15.17
N LEU A 351 -0.82 -18.47 16.09
CA LEU A 351 -0.67 -18.72 17.53
C LEU A 351 -1.78 -19.61 18.08
N ALA A 352 -3.02 -19.44 17.63
CA ALA A 352 -4.13 -20.32 18.02
C ALA A 352 -3.99 -21.74 17.48
N LEU A 353 -3.48 -21.85 16.23
CA LEU A 353 -3.35 -23.12 15.53
C LEU A 353 -2.14 -23.96 16.02
N ARG A 354 -1.02 -23.32 16.34
CA ARG A 354 0.25 -23.95 16.70
C ARG A 354 0.14 -25.04 17.79
N PRO A 355 -0.47 -24.79 18.97
CA PRO A 355 -0.61 -25.82 20.01
C PRO A 355 -1.53 -26.96 19.60
N GLN A 356 -2.49 -26.73 18.71
CA GLN A 356 -3.41 -27.76 18.23
C GLN A 356 -2.70 -28.72 17.26
N VAL A 357 -1.92 -28.17 16.31
CA VAL A 357 -1.13 -28.97 15.37
C VAL A 357 -0.06 -29.80 16.11
N ALA A 358 0.60 -29.21 17.10
CA ALA A 358 1.58 -29.91 17.91
C ALA A 358 0.97 -31.10 18.66
N ARG A 359 -0.20 -30.92 19.28
CA ARG A 359 -0.93 -31.99 19.99
C ARG A 359 -1.42 -33.10 19.05
N ALA A 360 -1.69 -32.78 17.81
CA ALA A 360 -2.15 -33.74 16.81
C ALA A 360 -1.00 -34.46 16.05
N GLY A 361 0.24 -34.37 16.55
CA GLY A 361 1.38 -35.15 16.03
C GLY A 361 1.77 -34.82 14.61
N GLY A 362 1.60 -33.57 14.17
CA GLY A 362 1.96 -33.13 12.79
C GLY A 362 0.88 -33.39 11.76
N ALA A 363 -0.37 -33.43 12.18
CA ALA A 363 -1.54 -33.53 11.28
C ALA A 363 -1.48 -32.47 10.15
N PRO A 364 -2.01 -32.77 8.95
CA PRO A 364 -1.95 -31.90 7.81
C PRO A 364 -2.71 -30.59 8.04
N VAL A 365 -2.09 -29.48 7.58
CA VAL A 365 -2.68 -28.15 7.57
C VAL A 365 -3.00 -27.78 6.14
N LEU A 366 -4.25 -27.81 5.77
CA LEU A 366 -4.75 -27.26 4.50
C LEU A 366 -4.56 -25.74 4.53
N TYR A 367 -3.76 -25.22 3.63
CA TYR A 367 -3.33 -23.86 3.71
C TYR A 367 -3.55 -23.08 2.40
N ARG A 368 -4.13 -21.90 2.52
CA ARG A 368 -4.27 -20.91 1.45
C ARG A 368 -3.91 -19.53 1.96
N SER A 369 -2.83 -18.95 1.44
CA SER A 369 -2.44 -17.57 1.75
C SER A 369 -3.19 -16.55 0.90
N GLY A 370 -3.62 -16.90 -0.29
CA GLY A 370 -4.15 -15.99 -1.28
C GLY A 370 -3.06 -15.23 -2.04
N ASN A 371 -1.78 -15.68 -1.90
CA ASN A 371 -0.62 -15.02 -2.52
C ASN A 371 0.05 -15.93 -3.50
N ALA A 372 0.16 -16.00 -4.63
CA ALA A 372 1.02 -16.81 -5.53
C ALA A 372 0.86 -18.33 -5.45
N GLU A 373 -0.24 -18.84 -4.89
CA GLU A 373 -0.55 -20.24 -5.09
C GLU A 373 -0.72 -20.53 -6.58
N ASP A 374 -0.01 -21.55 -7.06
CA ASP A 374 -0.05 -21.92 -8.48
C ASP A 374 -1.33 -22.71 -8.76
N ASP A 375 -2.18 -22.20 -9.66
CA ASP A 375 -3.35 -22.92 -10.16
C ASP A 375 -2.99 -24.20 -10.95
N LEU A 376 -1.73 -24.43 -11.22
CA LEU A 376 -1.25 -25.41 -12.20
C LEU A 376 -0.37 -26.54 -11.63
N GLY A 377 -0.06 -26.48 -10.32
CA GLY A 377 0.83 -27.48 -9.70
C GLY A 377 0.09 -28.64 -9.05
N PRO A 378 0.71 -29.82 -8.92
CA PRO A 378 0.19 -30.88 -8.09
C PRO A 378 0.13 -30.47 -6.62
N PRO A 379 -0.84 -31.03 -5.82
CA PRO A 379 -0.97 -30.69 -4.40
C PRO A 379 0.35 -30.92 -3.65
N GLY A 380 0.77 -29.91 -2.88
CA GLY A 380 1.97 -30.01 -2.03
C GLY A 380 3.27 -29.58 -2.70
N VAL A 381 3.28 -29.16 -3.95
CA VAL A 381 4.46 -28.56 -4.59
C VAL A 381 4.49 -27.07 -4.29
N ILE A 382 5.45 -26.66 -3.44
CA ILE A 382 5.68 -25.26 -3.12
C ILE A 382 6.61 -24.67 -4.17
N ARG A 383 6.06 -23.99 -5.17
CA ARG A 383 6.87 -23.30 -6.19
C ARG A 383 7.37 -21.94 -5.68
N TRP A 384 6.66 -21.33 -4.75
CA TRP A 384 6.95 -20.01 -4.21
C TRP A 384 7.07 -20.07 -2.69
N PRO A 385 8.28 -20.08 -2.11
CA PRO A 385 8.47 -20.08 -0.66
C PRO A 385 7.81 -18.89 0.06
N ALA A 386 7.61 -17.76 -0.64
CA ALA A 386 6.87 -16.60 -0.13
C ALA A 386 5.45 -16.95 0.35
N THR A 387 4.83 -17.97 -0.24
CA THR A 387 3.49 -18.46 0.14
C THR A 387 3.44 -18.92 1.60
N LEU A 388 4.55 -19.41 2.16
CA LEU A 388 4.64 -19.89 3.53
C LEU A 388 5.00 -18.81 4.56
N ALA A 389 5.41 -17.63 4.11
CA ALA A 389 5.83 -16.55 5.00
C ALA A 389 4.78 -16.20 6.10
N PRO A 390 3.46 -16.20 5.83
CA PRO A 390 2.45 -15.95 6.86
C PRO A 390 2.40 -16.98 8.00
N LEU A 391 2.99 -18.17 7.83
CA LEU A 391 2.99 -19.22 8.86
C LEU A 391 4.02 -18.99 9.96
N ARG A 392 4.83 -17.94 9.88
CA ARG A 392 5.79 -17.58 10.91
C ARG A 392 5.67 -16.12 11.33
N SER A 393 5.99 -15.82 12.57
CA SER A 393 6.19 -14.43 12.99
C SER A 393 7.59 -13.95 12.61
N PRO A 394 7.81 -12.64 12.42
CA PRO A 394 9.15 -12.09 12.19
C PRO A 394 10.12 -12.54 13.28
N GLY A 395 11.32 -12.95 12.90
CA GLY A 395 12.36 -13.45 13.82
C GLY A 395 12.17 -14.87 14.34
N GLU A 396 11.10 -15.58 13.96
CA GLU A 396 10.88 -16.98 14.32
C GLU A 396 11.41 -17.93 13.23
N THR A 397 11.83 -19.12 13.66
CA THR A 397 12.13 -20.21 12.71
C THR A 397 10.87 -20.68 12.00
N PRO A 398 10.95 -21.08 10.72
CA PRO A 398 9.81 -21.65 10.01
C PRO A 398 9.21 -22.81 10.77
N LEU A 399 7.88 -22.86 10.85
CA LEU A 399 7.19 -23.97 11.51
C LEU A 399 7.33 -25.25 10.68
N ALA A 400 7.73 -26.33 11.33
CA ALA A 400 7.80 -27.66 10.73
C ALA A 400 6.39 -28.30 10.67
N TRP A 401 5.46 -27.66 9.96
CA TRP A 401 4.12 -28.19 9.78
C TRP A 401 4.01 -29.04 8.51
N ASN A 402 3.15 -30.00 8.54
CA ASN A 402 2.73 -30.76 7.36
C ASN A 402 1.75 -29.90 6.53
N VAL A 403 2.28 -28.90 5.83
CA VAL A 403 1.47 -27.93 5.04
C VAL A 403 1.04 -28.56 3.73
N VAL A 404 -0.26 -28.52 3.47
CA VAL A 404 -0.85 -28.91 2.20
C VAL A 404 -1.43 -27.69 1.54
N LEU A 405 -0.72 -27.15 0.52
CA LEU A 405 -1.18 -26.00 -0.21
C LEU A 405 -2.47 -26.29 -0.96
N LEU A 406 -3.42 -25.39 -0.84
CA LEU A 406 -4.65 -25.36 -1.64
C LEU A 406 -4.40 -24.55 -2.93
N THR A 407 -5.19 -24.80 -3.97
CA THR A 407 -5.13 -24.02 -5.24
C THR A 407 -5.58 -22.59 -5.01
N TYR A 408 -5.15 -21.67 -5.86
CA TYR A 408 -5.59 -20.28 -5.80
C TYR A 408 -7.10 -20.14 -6.04
N ARG A 409 -7.64 -20.91 -7.00
CA ARG A 409 -9.06 -20.95 -7.33
C ARG A 409 -9.59 -22.36 -7.18
N TRP A 410 -10.72 -22.49 -6.52
CA TRP A 410 -11.48 -23.75 -6.42
C TRP A 410 -12.65 -23.68 -7.40
N HIS A 411 -12.48 -24.30 -8.57
CA HIS A 411 -13.48 -24.34 -9.62
C HIS A 411 -14.09 -25.74 -9.76
N SER A 412 -15.21 -25.84 -10.47
CA SER A 412 -15.83 -27.12 -10.84
C SER A 412 -15.24 -27.77 -12.10
N ASP A 413 -14.06 -27.34 -12.52
CA ASP A 413 -13.37 -27.86 -13.69
C ASP A 413 -12.57 -29.14 -13.42
N ALA A 414 -12.14 -29.82 -14.47
CA ALA A 414 -11.40 -31.09 -14.39
C ALA A 414 -10.08 -30.98 -13.58
N ARG A 415 -9.47 -29.80 -13.50
CA ARG A 415 -8.25 -29.57 -12.72
C ARG A 415 -8.55 -29.55 -11.22
N SER A 416 -9.61 -28.86 -10.82
CA SER A 416 -10.05 -28.84 -9.42
C SER A 416 -10.53 -30.23 -8.99
N GLN A 417 -11.13 -31.01 -9.87
CA GLN A 417 -11.50 -32.41 -9.61
C GLN A 417 -10.25 -33.27 -9.39
N TYR A 418 -9.26 -33.20 -10.29
CA TYR A 418 -7.99 -33.91 -10.10
C TYR A 418 -7.30 -33.53 -8.79
N PHE A 419 -7.27 -32.24 -8.49
CA PHE A 419 -6.70 -31.73 -7.22
C PHE A 419 -7.46 -32.30 -6.02
N ALA A 420 -8.80 -32.27 -6.05
CA ALA A 420 -9.65 -32.81 -5.00
C ALA A 420 -9.41 -34.32 -4.80
N GLU A 421 -9.26 -35.11 -5.87
CA GLU A 421 -8.92 -36.53 -5.79
C GLU A 421 -7.57 -36.79 -5.09
N GLN A 422 -6.52 -36.03 -5.47
CA GLN A 422 -5.21 -36.17 -4.82
C GLN A 422 -5.30 -35.79 -3.34
N LEU A 423 -6.05 -34.73 -3.03
CA LEU A 423 -6.25 -34.26 -1.68
C LEU A 423 -7.04 -35.31 -0.86
N THR A 424 -8.07 -35.93 -1.44
CA THR A 424 -8.86 -37.01 -0.84
C THR A 424 -7.96 -38.17 -0.43
N ARG A 425 -7.13 -38.68 -1.35
CA ARG A 425 -6.18 -39.79 -1.05
C ARG A 425 -5.23 -39.45 0.10
N ARG A 426 -4.75 -38.20 0.14
CA ARG A 426 -3.80 -37.75 1.17
C ARG A 426 -4.45 -37.57 2.55
N LEU A 427 -5.70 -37.12 2.60
CA LEU A 427 -6.40 -36.84 3.86
C LEU A 427 -7.18 -38.06 4.40
N GLU A 428 -7.46 -39.05 3.56
CA GLU A 428 -8.23 -40.22 3.95
C GLU A 428 -7.69 -40.98 5.17
N PRO A 429 -6.37 -41.19 5.35
CA PRO A 429 -5.81 -41.86 6.53
C PRO A 429 -5.77 -40.97 7.78
N GLU A 430 -5.88 -39.66 7.64
CA GLU A 430 -5.62 -38.72 8.72
C GLU A 430 -6.73 -38.67 9.77
N PRO A 431 -6.38 -38.75 11.06
CA PRO A 431 -7.35 -38.64 12.14
C PRO A 431 -7.80 -37.19 12.40
N VAL A 432 -6.95 -36.24 12.08
CA VAL A 432 -7.19 -34.80 12.27
C VAL A 432 -6.67 -34.04 11.07
N VAL A 433 -7.42 -33.04 10.62
CA VAL A 433 -7.04 -32.13 9.55
C VAL A 433 -7.29 -30.70 10.00
N PHE A 434 -6.36 -29.80 9.72
CA PHE A 434 -6.53 -28.37 9.98
C PHE A 434 -6.74 -27.60 8.68
N LEU A 435 -7.47 -26.48 8.77
CA LEU A 435 -7.64 -25.51 7.69
C LEU A 435 -7.21 -24.13 8.19
N LEU A 436 -6.28 -23.49 7.47
CA LEU A 436 -5.92 -22.10 7.61
C LEU A 436 -6.05 -21.43 6.24
N CYS A 437 -7.09 -20.68 6.06
CA CYS A 437 -7.51 -20.18 4.76
C CYS A 437 -7.82 -18.69 4.79
N LEU A 438 -7.20 -17.91 3.88
CA LEU A 438 -7.55 -16.52 3.68
C LEU A 438 -8.94 -16.41 3.04
N SER A 439 -9.89 -15.88 3.79
CA SER A 439 -11.20 -15.45 3.33
C SER A 439 -11.13 -13.94 3.08
N SER A 440 -11.00 -13.50 1.83
CA SER A 440 -10.94 -12.06 1.53
C SER A 440 -12.32 -11.41 1.76
N ALA A 441 -12.29 -10.08 2.03
CA ALA A 441 -13.50 -9.27 2.17
C ALA A 441 -14.27 -9.09 0.84
N GLU A 442 -13.80 -9.66 -0.27
CA GLU A 442 -14.45 -9.54 -1.56
C GLU A 442 -15.71 -10.40 -1.66
N PRO A 443 -16.80 -9.86 -2.25
CA PRO A 443 -17.97 -10.67 -2.56
C PRO A 443 -17.60 -11.80 -3.52
N GLY A 444 -17.51 -13.01 -3.04
CA GLY A 444 -17.12 -14.21 -3.80
C GLY A 444 -15.89 -14.94 -3.27
N ALA A 445 -14.93 -14.28 -2.67
CA ALA A 445 -13.76 -14.93 -2.07
C ALA A 445 -14.06 -15.58 -0.71
N ASN A 446 -15.06 -15.09 0.04
CA ASN A 446 -15.62 -15.80 1.19
C ASN A 446 -16.15 -17.20 0.84
N ARG A 447 -16.49 -17.43 -0.43
CA ARG A 447 -16.94 -18.75 -0.89
C ARG A 447 -15.81 -19.77 -0.96
N TYR A 448 -14.54 -19.33 -1.18
CA TYR A 448 -13.45 -20.29 -1.34
C TYR A 448 -13.25 -21.15 -0.09
N CYS A 449 -13.02 -20.54 1.06
CA CYS A 449 -12.83 -21.28 2.31
C CYS A 449 -14.08 -22.10 2.67
N GLY A 450 -15.27 -21.52 2.45
CA GLY A 450 -16.54 -22.22 2.57
C GLY A 450 -16.66 -23.42 1.62
N ASN A 451 -16.22 -23.28 0.38
CA ASN A 451 -16.22 -24.39 -0.59
C ASN A 451 -15.27 -25.51 -0.16
N VAL A 452 -14.11 -25.19 0.42
CA VAL A 452 -13.20 -26.21 0.97
C VAL A 452 -13.85 -26.94 2.15
N VAL A 453 -14.51 -26.22 3.06
CA VAL A 453 -15.24 -26.81 4.17
C VAL A 453 -16.35 -27.72 3.66
N SER A 454 -17.20 -27.23 2.76
CA SER A 454 -18.29 -28.03 2.15
C SER A 454 -17.75 -29.23 1.40
N TRP A 455 -16.61 -29.11 0.72
CA TRP A 455 -15.98 -30.24 0.05
C TRP A 455 -15.53 -31.31 1.04
N ILE A 456 -14.93 -30.96 2.20
CA ILE A 456 -14.57 -31.91 3.25
C ILE A 456 -15.83 -32.62 3.76
N GLU A 457 -16.89 -31.88 4.04
CA GLU A 457 -18.15 -32.43 4.57
C GLU A 457 -18.87 -33.35 3.56
N THR A 458 -18.81 -33.00 2.27
CA THR A 458 -19.47 -33.81 1.21
C THR A 458 -18.66 -35.01 0.76
N THR A 459 -17.33 -34.93 0.80
CA THR A 459 -16.43 -36.04 0.43
C THR A 459 -16.46 -37.15 1.49
N TRP A 460 -16.57 -36.76 2.77
CA TRP A 460 -16.60 -37.70 3.89
C TRP A 460 -17.82 -37.44 4.81
N PRO A 461 -19.05 -37.70 4.33
CA PRO A 461 -20.23 -37.36 5.05
C PRO A 461 -20.27 -38.08 6.41
N GLY A 462 -20.36 -37.30 7.49
CA GLY A 462 -20.38 -37.81 8.86
C GLY A 462 -19.03 -38.34 9.40
N ARG A 463 -17.97 -38.39 8.58
CA ARG A 463 -16.61 -38.84 9.00
C ARG A 463 -15.80 -37.80 9.70
N PHE A 464 -15.93 -36.54 9.30
CA PHE A 464 -15.24 -35.42 9.93
C PHE A 464 -16.22 -34.49 10.63
N GLN A 465 -15.85 -34.01 11.80
CA GLN A 465 -16.57 -32.99 12.53
C GLN A 465 -15.72 -31.74 12.57
N GLY A 466 -16.15 -30.68 11.87
CA GLY A 466 -15.47 -29.38 11.83
C GLY A 466 -15.76 -28.57 13.10
N GLN A 467 -14.70 -27.97 13.66
CA GLN A 467 -14.74 -27.01 14.75
C GLN A 467 -13.95 -25.77 14.38
N SER A 468 -14.57 -24.57 14.51
CA SER A 468 -13.84 -23.32 14.40
C SER A 468 -12.90 -23.15 15.60
N LEU A 469 -11.65 -22.74 15.33
CA LEU A 469 -10.65 -22.47 16.36
C LEU A 469 -10.63 -21.02 16.82
N GLY A 470 -11.50 -20.19 16.27
CA GLY A 470 -11.63 -18.78 16.61
C GLY A 470 -12.17 -17.95 15.46
N THR A 471 -12.43 -16.68 15.75
CA THR A 471 -12.82 -15.69 14.75
C THR A 471 -11.62 -14.78 14.49
N PHE A 472 -11.07 -14.85 13.29
CA PHE A 472 -9.93 -14.06 12.85
C PHE A 472 -10.31 -13.22 11.64
N ARG A 473 -9.83 -11.99 11.60
CA ARG A 473 -10.15 -11.06 10.52
C ARG A 473 -9.56 -11.55 9.21
N PHE A 474 -10.43 -11.78 8.23
CA PHE A 474 -10.12 -12.35 6.91
C PHE A 474 -9.48 -13.74 6.90
N LEU A 475 -9.53 -14.48 8.00
CA LEU A 475 -9.01 -15.83 8.06
C LEU A 475 -10.06 -16.81 8.60
N THR A 476 -10.15 -17.96 7.96
CA THR A 476 -10.91 -19.13 8.46
C THR A 476 -9.93 -20.13 9.02
N VAL A 477 -10.06 -20.44 10.29
CA VAL A 477 -9.22 -21.40 11.00
C VAL A 477 -10.12 -22.48 11.60
N MET A 478 -9.96 -23.71 11.12
CA MET A 478 -10.79 -24.83 11.53
C MET A 478 -9.95 -26.06 11.84
N ARG A 479 -10.50 -26.91 12.70
CA ARG A 479 -10.05 -28.25 12.98
C ARG A 479 -11.14 -29.23 12.59
N PHE A 480 -10.79 -30.31 11.91
CA PHE A 480 -11.67 -31.41 11.55
C PHE A 480 -11.17 -32.67 12.22
N ASP A 481 -11.96 -33.21 13.15
CA ASP A 481 -11.67 -34.45 13.82
C ASP A 481 -12.47 -35.58 13.16
N ARG A 482 -11.82 -36.72 12.91
CA ARG A 482 -12.46 -37.90 12.38
C ARG A 482 -13.34 -38.51 13.47
N ARG A 483 -14.64 -38.72 13.18
CA ARG A 483 -15.52 -39.45 14.06
C ARG A 483 -15.08 -40.90 14.08
N ARG A 484 -14.98 -41.47 15.27
CA ARG A 484 -14.68 -42.90 15.48
C ARG A 484 -15.87 -43.77 15.08
#